data_59b67b8e770df667e2206d61900a8573
#
_entry.id   59b67b8e770df667e2206d61900a8573
#
_cell.length_a   1.000
_cell.length_b   1.000
_cell.length_c   1.000
_cell.angle_alpha   90.00
_cell.angle_beta   90.00
_cell.angle_gamma   90.00
#
_symmetry.space_group_name_H-M   'P 1'
#
loop_
_entity.id
_entity.type
_entity.pdbx_description
1 polymer ?
#
loop_
_entity_poly.entity_id
_entity_poly.type
_entity_poly.pdbx_seq_one_letter_code
_entity_poly.pdbx_strand_id
1 'polypeptide(L)'
;MDLHSGLPFWIVKNEFFDLYYPLRNDFKIDVAIIGSGITGALVAHELCEAGVECALIDKRTISTGSSAASTAQLQYEIDTPLSQLVNIVPKKIAIDAYFNCLDSITDIENIFKKTNIDADFTRVPTVLLASNQQGVKLLDEEYAIRTEVGLPVKYLDAKQLKTYQNIDGIAALQNDTSAQMDAYKGAINLLKYHQEKHQLQIFTHTKVEKIDENKNNCELLTEHGHTISCKYVIVATGFEAGQFLPKKVMNLLSTYAICSAPIDKKMVWPNRSLIWETAEPYLYMRTTKDNRLIVGGEDEDFQNPDKRDDLLRTKIKTLERKFSRLYPEIEFNTEMAWCGTFSSTNDGLPYMGPWKKGDRTLFALGYGGNGITFSMVAAQVLKNIILNQKDSRLETFGFDRPTK
;
A
#
# COMPACT_ATOMS: atom_id res chain seq x y z
N MET A 1 -8.28 16.71 -0.74
CA MET A 1 -6.84 16.69 -1.09
C MET A 1 -6.69 16.12 -2.49
N ASP A 2 -5.79 16.66 -3.28
CA ASP A 2 -5.38 16.06 -4.55
C ASP A 2 -4.30 14.99 -4.28
N LEU A 3 -4.65 13.72 -4.50
CA LEU A 3 -3.79 12.58 -4.16
C LEU A 3 -2.86 12.15 -5.28
N HIS A 4 -3.23 12.42 -6.52
CA HIS A 4 -2.46 12.07 -7.71
C HIS A 4 -2.91 12.90 -8.92
N SER A 5 -2.06 12.98 -9.92
CA SER A 5 -2.37 13.54 -11.23
C SER A 5 -1.62 12.80 -12.34
N GLY A 6 -1.86 13.16 -13.57
CA GLY A 6 -1.42 12.43 -14.75
C GLY A 6 -2.39 11.31 -15.12
N LEU A 7 -1.88 10.24 -15.73
CA LEU A 7 -2.64 9.06 -16.16
C LEU A 7 -2.21 7.82 -15.36
N PRO A 8 -2.82 7.54 -14.19
CA PRO A 8 -2.55 6.30 -13.47
C PRO A 8 -2.93 5.09 -14.32
N PHE A 9 -1.98 4.17 -14.48
CA PHE A 9 -2.08 3.03 -15.38
C PHE A 9 -3.34 2.18 -15.17
N TRP A 10 -3.70 1.91 -13.92
CA TRP A 10 -4.78 0.97 -13.61
C TRP A 10 -6.16 1.46 -14.02
N ILE A 11 -6.44 2.76 -13.93
CA ILE A 11 -7.72 3.34 -14.38
C ILE A 11 -7.83 3.22 -15.90
N VAL A 12 -6.74 3.50 -16.62
CA VAL A 12 -6.72 3.40 -18.08
C VAL A 12 -6.91 1.96 -18.54
N LYS A 13 -6.27 1.00 -17.84
CA LYS A 13 -6.33 -0.42 -18.18
C LYS A 13 -7.69 -1.06 -17.90
N ASN A 14 -8.33 -0.72 -16.78
CA ASN A 14 -9.49 -1.44 -16.26
C ASN A 14 -10.81 -0.71 -16.44
N GLU A 15 -10.82 0.42 -17.10
CA GLU A 15 -11.99 1.31 -17.21
C GLU A 15 -12.41 1.96 -15.87
N PHE A 16 -13.27 2.94 -15.99
CA PHE A 16 -13.77 3.69 -14.83
C PHE A 16 -15.16 3.16 -14.44
N PHE A 17 -15.29 2.68 -13.20
CA PHE A 17 -16.56 2.15 -12.68
C PHE A 17 -17.23 3.16 -11.75
N ASP A 18 -18.36 3.69 -12.15
CA ASP A 18 -19.21 4.56 -11.33
C ASP A 18 -20.64 3.98 -11.25
N LEU A 19 -20.76 2.89 -10.50
CA LEU A 19 -22.02 2.14 -10.37
C LEU A 19 -22.74 2.37 -9.03
N TYR A 20 -22.20 3.23 -8.17
CA TYR A 20 -22.70 3.45 -6.82
C TYR A 20 -23.24 4.86 -6.66
N TYR A 21 -24.22 5.01 -5.77
CA TYR A 21 -24.94 6.27 -5.55
C TYR A 21 -24.52 6.91 -4.25
N PRO A 22 -24.66 8.25 -4.14
CA PRO A 22 -24.44 8.94 -2.88
C PRO A 22 -25.54 8.57 -1.87
N LEU A 23 -25.20 8.68 -0.58
CA LEU A 23 -26.17 8.57 0.50
C LEU A 23 -27.22 9.68 0.37
N ARG A 24 -28.51 9.32 0.43
CA ARG A 24 -29.63 10.25 0.23
C ARG A 24 -30.53 10.41 1.44
N ASN A 25 -30.33 9.60 2.48
CA ASN A 25 -31.14 9.64 3.72
C ASN A 25 -30.24 9.25 4.88
N ASP A 26 -30.68 9.53 6.10
CA ASP A 26 -30.02 9.03 7.30
C ASP A 26 -29.94 7.51 7.28
N PHE A 27 -28.85 6.97 7.80
CA PHE A 27 -28.52 5.57 7.67
C PHE A 27 -27.98 4.99 8.98
N LYS A 28 -28.27 3.72 9.25
CA LYS A 28 -27.77 3.03 10.44
C LYS A 28 -27.12 1.70 10.06
N ILE A 29 -25.96 1.45 10.66
CA ILE A 29 -25.15 0.23 10.41
C ILE A 29 -24.32 -0.11 11.65
N ASP A 30 -23.82 -1.32 11.76
CA ASP A 30 -22.91 -1.69 12.86
C ASP A 30 -21.53 -1.04 12.71
N VAL A 31 -20.95 -1.11 11.51
CA VAL A 31 -19.61 -0.55 11.22
C VAL A 31 -19.65 0.31 9.95
N ALA A 32 -19.23 1.56 10.07
CA ALA A 32 -19.03 2.46 8.93
C ALA A 32 -17.53 2.48 8.54
N ILE A 33 -17.21 2.16 7.28
CA ILE A 33 -15.85 2.19 6.72
C ILE A 33 -15.73 3.43 5.85
N ILE A 34 -14.86 4.36 6.17
CA ILE A 34 -14.61 5.57 5.38
C ILE A 34 -13.41 5.32 4.48
N GLY A 35 -13.63 5.28 3.16
CA GLY A 35 -12.62 5.02 2.13
C GLY A 35 -12.80 3.68 1.44
N SER A 36 -12.85 3.69 0.10
CA SER A 36 -13.07 2.53 -0.77
C SER A 36 -11.82 2.05 -1.51
N GLY A 37 -10.66 2.50 -1.09
CA GLY A 37 -9.37 2.00 -1.60
C GLY A 37 -9.10 0.58 -1.15
N ILE A 38 -7.89 0.07 -1.47
CA ILE A 38 -7.49 -1.31 -1.12
C ILE A 38 -7.63 -1.60 0.38
N THR A 39 -7.35 -0.61 1.25
CA THR A 39 -7.53 -0.76 2.70
C THR A 39 -8.99 -1.00 3.07
N GLY A 40 -9.90 -0.13 2.58
CA GLY A 40 -11.33 -0.28 2.87
C GLY A 40 -11.91 -1.57 2.29
N ALA A 41 -11.44 -1.99 1.11
CA ALA A 41 -11.87 -3.25 0.48
C ALA A 41 -11.44 -4.49 1.29
N LEU A 42 -10.20 -4.53 1.80
CA LEU A 42 -9.71 -5.61 2.65
C LEU A 42 -10.39 -5.62 4.02
N VAL A 43 -10.63 -4.44 4.61
CA VAL A 43 -11.40 -4.31 5.85
C VAL A 43 -12.83 -4.81 5.66
N ALA A 44 -13.51 -4.41 4.59
CA ALA A 44 -14.86 -4.89 4.29
C ALA A 44 -14.88 -6.41 4.09
N HIS A 45 -13.85 -6.97 3.42
CA HIS A 45 -13.71 -8.42 3.28
C HIS A 45 -13.66 -9.13 4.63
N GLU A 46 -12.75 -8.72 5.50
CA GLU A 46 -12.56 -9.34 6.81
C GLU A 46 -13.81 -9.24 7.69
N LEU A 47 -14.54 -8.12 7.63
CA LEU A 47 -15.78 -7.93 8.39
C LEU A 47 -16.94 -8.75 7.81
N CYS A 48 -17.16 -8.73 6.50
CA CYS A 48 -18.21 -9.49 5.84
C CYS A 48 -18.04 -11.00 6.05
N GLU A 49 -16.81 -11.52 5.89
CA GLU A 49 -16.53 -12.96 6.14
C GLU A 49 -16.69 -13.34 7.62
N ALA A 50 -16.59 -12.37 8.54
CA ALA A 50 -16.87 -12.57 9.96
C ALA A 50 -18.35 -12.37 10.32
N GLY A 51 -19.23 -12.07 9.37
CA GLY A 51 -20.66 -11.84 9.59
C GLY A 51 -20.99 -10.49 10.26
N VAL A 52 -20.09 -9.51 10.18
CA VAL A 52 -20.30 -8.16 10.71
C VAL A 52 -20.98 -7.30 9.65
N GLU A 53 -22.10 -6.68 10.00
CA GLU A 53 -22.79 -5.73 9.14
C GLU A 53 -21.97 -4.44 9.01
N CYS A 54 -21.54 -4.12 7.80
CA CYS A 54 -20.78 -2.91 7.52
C CYS A 54 -21.24 -2.21 6.25
N ALA A 55 -20.96 -0.92 6.17
CA ALA A 55 -21.15 -0.12 4.97
C ALA A 55 -19.88 0.69 4.67
N LEU A 56 -19.63 0.89 3.37
CA LEU A 56 -18.47 1.61 2.89
C LEU A 56 -18.90 2.96 2.31
N ILE A 57 -18.22 4.02 2.72
CA ILE A 57 -18.51 5.40 2.34
C ILE A 57 -17.27 6.02 1.72
N ASP A 58 -17.39 6.58 0.52
CA ASP A 58 -16.30 7.30 -0.13
C ASP A 58 -16.79 8.62 -0.72
N LYS A 59 -15.97 9.65 -0.62
CA LYS A 59 -16.24 10.95 -1.24
C LYS A 59 -16.01 10.98 -2.75
N ARG A 60 -15.34 9.96 -3.28
CA ARG A 60 -15.03 9.76 -4.72
C ARG A 60 -15.74 8.52 -5.24
N THR A 61 -15.54 8.24 -6.49
CA THR A 61 -15.79 6.91 -7.05
C THR A 61 -14.85 5.89 -6.41
N ILE A 62 -15.30 4.63 -6.30
CA ILE A 62 -14.54 3.58 -5.62
C ILE A 62 -13.11 3.45 -6.16
N SER A 63 -12.17 3.25 -5.25
CA SER A 63 -10.75 2.97 -5.51
C SER A 63 -9.99 4.02 -6.34
N THR A 64 -10.57 5.19 -6.64
CA THR A 64 -9.94 6.25 -7.45
C THR A 64 -8.98 7.15 -6.65
N GLY A 65 -8.68 6.83 -5.41
CA GLY A 65 -7.64 7.47 -4.63
C GLY A 65 -6.26 6.86 -4.90
N SER A 66 -5.44 6.72 -3.85
CA SER A 66 -4.06 6.21 -3.95
C SER A 66 -3.96 4.78 -4.48
N SER A 67 -5.01 3.95 -4.37
CA SER A 67 -5.03 2.59 -4.92
C SER A 67 -4.88 2.57 -6.44
N ALA A 68 -5.48 3.54 -7.13
CA ALA A 68 -5.36 3.70 -8.58
C ALA A 68 -3.96 4.16 -9.03
N ALA A 69 -3.24 4.87 -8.18
CA ALA A 69 -1.90 5.39 -8.44
C ALA A 69 -0.77 4.49 -7.89
N SER A 70 -1.11 3.43 -7.14
CA SER A 70 -0.13 2.51 -6.57
C SER A 70 0.58 1.70 -7.66
N THR A 71 1.86 1.45 -7.52
CA THR A 71 2.59 0.50 -8.37
C THR A 71 2.35 -0.96 -7.96
N ALA A 72 1.72 -1.17 -6.80
CA ALA A 72 1.21 -2.44 -6.31
C ALA A 72 2.24 -3.58 -6.27
N GLN A 73 3.40 -3.28 -5.71
CA GLN A 73 4.42 -4.25 -5.31
C GLN A 73 4.12 -4.70 -3.88
N LEU A 74 4.14 -6.00 -3.64
CA LEU A 74 3.91 -6.62 -2.34
C LEU A 74 5.19 -7.32 -1.90
N GLN A 75 5.84 -6.75 -0.92
CA GLN A 75 7.09 -7.27 -0.36
C GLN A 75 7.07 -7.17 1.16
N TYR A 76 7.85 -8.01 1.84
CA TYR A 76 7.95 -7.94 3.30
C TYR A 76 8.95 -6.87 3.75
N GLU A 77 9.84 -6.47 2.88
CA GLU A 77 10.77 -5.37 3.14
C GLU A 77 10.00 -4.06 3.30
N ILE A 78 10.29 -3.38 4.40
CA ILE A 78 9.71 -2.08 4.74
C ILE A 78 10.69 -0.98 4.29
N ASP A 79 10.20 0.23 4.02
CA ASP A 79 11.03 1.37 3.61
C ASP A 79 12.20 1.62 4.58
N THR A 80 11.96 1.43 5.89
CA THR A 80 13.03 1.43 6.90
C THR A 80 13.64 0.03 7.00
N PRO A 81 14.91 -0.17 6.59
CA PRO A 81 15.58 -1.47 6.69
C PRO A 81 15.56 -2.05 8.10
N LEU A 82 15.45 -3.38 8.23
CA LEU A 82 15.36 -4.05 9.54
C LEU A 82 16.56 -3.75 10.44
N SER A 83 17.77 -3.69 9.86
CA SER A 83 19.02 -3.31 10.56
C SER A 83 18.98 -1.90 11.16
N GLN A 84 18.21 -1.01 10.56
CA GLN A 84 18.00 0.36 11.05
C GLN A 84 16.78 0.43 11.99
N LEU A 85 15.69 -0.26 11.65
CA LEU A 85 14.45 -0.24 12.41
C LEU A 85 14.64 -0.74 13.86
N VAL A 86 15.50 -1.74 14.08
CA VAL A 86 15.86 -2.24 15.42
C VAL A 86 16.54 -1.19 16.31
N ASN A 87 17.01 -0.08 15.74
CA ASN A 87 17.57 1.04 16.49
C ASN A 87 16.52 2.12 16.84
N ILE A 88 15.37 2.11 16.15
CA ILE A 88 14.29 3.09 16.30
C ILE A 88 13.21 2.57 17.26
N VAL A 89 12.84 1.29 17.10
CA VAL A 89 11.86 0.62 17.95
C VAL A 89 12.48 -0.60 18.65
N PRO A 90 11.85 -1.17 19.69
CA PRO A 90 12.30 -2.43 20.28
C PRO A 90 12.47 -3.53 19.22
N LYS A 91 13.55 -4.36 19.33
CA LYS A 91 13.90 -5.40 18.34
C LYS A 91 12.72 -6.33 18.03
N LYS A 92 11.93 -6.69 19.03
CA LYS A 92 10.71 -7.52 18.85
C LYS A 92 9.71 -6.84 17.91
N ILE A 93 9.42 -5.55 18.11
CA ILE A 93 8.49 -4.78 17.26
C ILE A 93 8.97 -4.73 15.82
N ALA A 94 10.27 -4.46 15.60
CA ALA A 94 10.86 -4.43 14.27
C ALA A 94 10.72 -5.79 13.55
N ILE A 95 11.02 -6.89 14.24
CA ILE A 95 10.90 -8.24 13.71
C ILE A 95 9.44 -8.60 13.42
N ASP A 96 8.53 -8.33 14.37
CA ASP A 96 7.10 -8.60 14.22
C ASP A 96 6.52 -7.84 13.00
N ALA A 97 6.94 -6.60 12.75
CA ALA A 97 6.50 -5.82 11.60
C ALA A 97 6.86 -6.49 10.28
N TYR A 98 8.09 -6.99 10.14
CA TYR A 98 8.56 -7.69 8.95
C TYR A 98 7.82 -9.01 8.72
N PHE A 99 7.62 -9.83 9.76
CA PHE A 99 6.86 -11.07 9.65
C PHE A 99 5.38 -10.83 9.33
N ASN A 100 4.76 -9.80 9.90
CA ASN A 100 3.38 -9.44 9.56
C ASN A 100 3.26 -9.03 8.08
N CYS A 101 4.24 -8.31 7.50
CA CYS A 101 4.28 -8.03 6.08
C CYS A 101 4.43 -9.31 5.24
N LEU A 102 5.32 -10.24 5.65
CA LEU A 102 5.52 -11.52 4.98
C LEU A 102 4.24 -12.35 4.94
N ASP A 103 3.58 -12.51 6.08
CA ASP A 103 2.35 -13.30 6.20
C ASP A 103 1.20 -12.68 5.40
N SER A 104 1.08 -11.35 5.41
CA SER A 104 0.03 -10.63 4.70
C SER A 104 0.02 -10.88 3.19
N ILE A 105 1.16 -11.15 2.58
CA ILE A 105 1.24 -11.48 1.14
C ILE A 105 0.53 -12.82 0.87
N THR A 106 0.70 -13.78 1.75
CA THR A 106 0.04 -15.08 1.66
C THR A 106 -1.46 -14.95 1.96
N ASP A 107 -1.84 -14.12 2.92
CA ASP A 107 -3.24 -13.86 3.24
C ASP A 107 -3.99 -13.23 2.06
N ILE A 108 -3.39 -12.22 1.41
CA ILE A 108 -3.95 -11.60 0.20
C ILE A 108 -4.09 -12.61 -0.93
N GLU A 109 -3.10 -13.46 -1.16
CA GLU A 109 -3.17 -14.54 -2.16
C GLU A 109 -4.33 -15.48 -1.87
N ASN A 110 -4.50 -15.87 -0.61
CA ASN A 110 -5.57 -16.78 -0.17
C ASN A 110 -6.96 -16.13 -0.35
N ILE A 111 -7.10 -14.83 -0.08
CA ILE A 111 -8.34 -14.10 -0.34
C ILE A 111 -8.73 -14.21 -1.81
N PHE A 112 -7.85 -13.87 -2.74
CA PHE A 112 -8.15 -13.89 -4.16
C PHE A 112 -8.40 -15.31 -4.69
N LYS A 113 -7.68 -16.33 -4.17
CA LYS A 113 -7.93 -17.73 -4.49
C LYS A 113 -9.30 -18.19 -3.98
N LYS A 114 -9.65 -17.90 -2.73
CA LYS A 114 -10.92 -18.30 -2.10
C LYS A 114 -12.13 -17.64 -2.76
N THR A 115 -12.01 -16.38 -3.13
CA THR A 115 -13.08 -15.60 -3.77
C THR A 115 -13.15 -15.79 -5.28
N ASN A 116 -12.15 -16.44 -5.89
CA ASN A 116 -11.96 -16.58 -7.33
C ASN A 116 -11.92 -15.23 -8.06
N ILE A 117 -11.35 -14.21 -7.42
CA ILE A 117 -11.20 -12.86 -7.97
C ILE A 117 -9.89 -12.76 -8.74
N ASP A 118 -9.99 -12.34 -10.00
CA ASP A 118 -8.80 -11.95 -10.79
C ASP A 118 -8.37 -10.52 -10.41
N ALA A 119 -7.28 -10.41 -9.67
CA ALA A 119 -6.59 -9.17 -9.33
C ALA A 119 -5.22 -9.06 -10.02
N ASP A 120 -4.98 -9.84 -11.07
CA ASP A 120 -3.64 -10.02 -11.70
C ASP A 120 -2.53 -10.35 -10.66
N PHE A 121 -2.91 -10.99 -9.55
CA PHE A 121 -1.97 -11.37 -8.49
C PHE A 121 -0.99 -12.44 -9.01
N THR A 122 0.31 -12.17 -8.81
CA THR A 122 1.37 -13.10 -9.25
C THR A 122 2.52 -13.07 -8.25
N ARG A 123 2.95 -14.25 -7.77
CA ARG A 123 4.19 -14.38 -6.99
C ARG A 123 5.38 -14.10 -7.87
N VAL A 124 6.28 -13.25 -7.40
CA VAL A 124 7.52 -12.87 -8.08
C VAL A 124 8.61 -12.62 -7.04
N PRO A 125 9.90 -12.83 -7.37
CA PRO A 125 10.98 -12.46 -6.46
C PRO A 125 11.07 -10.94 -6.28
N THR A 126 11.65 -10.51 -5.15
CA THR A 126 12.13 -9.13 -4.94
C THR A 126 13.66 -9.13 -4.92
N VAL A 127 14.24 -8.08 -5.50
CA VAL A 127 15.70 -7.86 -5.56
C VAL A 127 16.00 -6.42 -5.09
N LEU A 128 16.72 -6.30 -3.99
CA LEU A 128 17.26 -5.03 -3.48
C LEU A 128 18.71 -4.88 -3.95
N LEU A 129 18.97 -3.91 -4.82
CA LEU A 129 20.28 -3.65 -5.42
C LEU A 129 21.12 -2.72 -4.55
N ALA A 130 22.39 -3.01 -4.37
CA ALA A 130 23.37 -2.06 -3.87
C ALA A 130 23.68 -1.02 -4.96
N SER A 131 23.32 0.24 -4.74
CA SER A 131 23.60 1.32 -5.69
C SER A 131 25.07 1.79 -5.67
N ASN A 132 25.79 1.50 -4.59
CA ASN A 132 27.20 1.86 -4.37
C ASN A 132 27.78 1.05 -3.19
N GLN A 133 29.04 1.33 -2.77
CA GLN A 133 29.70 0.63 -1.67
C GLN A 133 29.02 0.84 -0.29
N GLN A 134 28.35 1.97 -0.08
CA GLN A 134 27.55 2.18 1.13
C GLN A 134 26.30 1.28 1.11
N GLY A 135 25.68 1.13 -0.06
CA GLY A 135 24.61 0.16 -0.27
C GLY A 135 25.04 -1.27 0.02
N VAL A 136 26.26 -1.68 -0.37
CA VAL A 136 26.78 -3.01 -0.03
C VAL A 136 26.84 -3.23 1.48
N LYS A 137 27.33 -2.25 2.25
CA LYS A 137 27.34 -2.35 3.73
C LYS A 137 25.94 -2.51 4.31
N LEU A 138 24.98 -1.77 3.79
CA LEU A 138 23.57 -1.93 4.18
C LEU A 138 23.06 -3.34 3.87
N LEU A 139 23.38 -3.88 2.69
CA LEU A 139 22.98 -5.24 2.33
C LEU A 139 23.62 -6.29 3.25
N ASP A 140 24.88 -6.11 3.64
CA ASP A 140 25.57 -7.02 4.56
C ASP A 140 24.90 -7.05 5.94
N GLU A 141 24.53 -5.86 6.48
CA GLU A 141 23.79 -5.73 7.74
C GLU A 141 22.39 -6.34 7.66
N GLU A 142 21.66 -6.06 6.56
CA GLU A 142 20.33 -6.61 6.30
C GLU A 142 20.37 -8.14 6.14
N TYR A 143 21.33 -8.66 5.40
CA TYR A 143 21.50 -10.10 5.24
C TYR A 143 21.74 -10.81 6.57
N ALA A 144 22.63 -10.25 7.39
CA ALA A 144 22.95 -10.79 8.70
C ALA A 144 21.73 -10.86 9.61
N ILE A 145 21.02 -9.72 9.79
CA ILE A 145 19.88 -9.67 10.69
C ILE A 145 18.68 -10.49 10.17
N ARG A 146 18.38 -10.44 8.87
CA ARG A 146 17.28 -11.22 8.28
C ARG A 146 17.54 -12.71 8.40
N THR A 147 18.79 -13.16 8.19
CA THR A 147 19.19 -14.55 8.39
C THR A 147 19.09 -14.96 9.86
N GLU A 148 19.57 -14.12 10.79
CA GLU A 148 19.49 -14.36 12.25
C GLU A 148 18.05 -14.62 12.71
N VAL A 149 17.09 -13.84 12.20
CA VAL A 149 15.67 -13.94 12.61
C VAL A 149 14.86 -14.93 11.78
N GLY A 150 15.44 -15.55 10.75
CA GLY A 150 14.78 -16.56 9.91
C GLY A 150 13.91 -16.00 8.79
N LEU A 151 14.06 -14.74 8.40
CA LEU A 151 13.41 -14.17 7.22
C LEU A 151 14.08 -14.75 5.93
N PRO A 152 13.27 -15.09 4.91
CA PRO A 152 13.80 -15.64 3.67
C PRO A 152 14.60 -14.59 2.89
N VAL A 153 15.91 -14.79 2.77
CA VAL A 153 16.82 -13.87 2.07
C VAL A 153 17.99 -14.64 1.47
N LYS A 154 18.43 -14.23 0.28
CA LYS A 154 19.61 -14.72 -0.42
C LYS A 154 20.51 -13.54 -0.75
N TYR A 155 21.81 -13.66 -0.54
CA TYR A 155 22.78 -12.69 -1.00
C TYR A 155 23.22 -13.07 -2.43
N LEU A 156 23.23 -12.12 -3.33
CA LEU A 156 23.72 -12.27 -4.69
C LEU A 156 24.97 -11.41 -4.88
N ASP A 157 26.08 -12.04 -5.20
CA ASP A 157 27.27 -11.33 -5.68
C ASP A 157 27.08 -10.81 -7.12
N ALA A 158 28.03 -10.05 -7.62
CA ALA A 158 27.97 -9.45 -8.96
C ALA A 158 27.75 -10.49 -10.08
N LYS A 159 28.39 -11.68 -9.96
CA LYS A 159 28.26 -12.76 -10.95
C LYS A 159 26.87 -13.39 -10.91
N GLN A 160 26.36 -13.65 -9.72
CA GLN A 160 25.03 -14.20 -9.51
C GLN A 160 23.95 -13.20 -9.96
N LEU A 161 24.12 -11.89 -9.63
CA LEU A 161 23.21 -10.83 -10.04
C LEU A 161 23.14 -10.74 -11.57
N LYS A 162 24.28 -10.78 -12.27
CA LYS A 162 24.29 -10.83 -13.74
C LYS A 162 23.61 -12.08 -14.28
N THR A 163 23.85 -13.24 -13.66
CA THR A 163 23.29 -14.52 -14.12
C THR A 163 21.76 -14.59 -13.93
N TYR A 164 21.27 -14.17 -12.74
CA TYR A 164 19.86 -14.36 -12.36
C TYR A 164 18.95 -13.20 -12.74
N GLN A 165 19.48 -11.98 -12.88
CA GLN A 165 18.69 -10.77 -13.13
C GLN A 165 19.11 -10.02 -14.39
N ASN A 166 20.18 -10.42 -15.06
CA ASN A 166 20.84 -9.72 -16.18
C ASN A 166 21.24 -8.27 -15.86
N ILE A 167 21.57 -7.98 -14.59
CA ILE A 167 22.01 -6.65 -14.15
C ILE A 167 23.51 -6.66 -13.91
N ASP A 168 24.19 -5.65 -14.45
CA ASP A 168 25.59 -5.34 -14.13
C ASP A 168 25.61 -4.47 -12.86
N GLY A 169 25.77 -5.11 -11.69
CA GLY A 169 25.74 -4.47 -10.37
C GLY A 169 26.76 -5.06 -9.42
N ILE A 170 26.86 -4.50 -8.22
CA ILE A 170 27.87 -4.89 -7.22
C ILE A 170 27.40 -6.08 -6.40
N ALA A 171 26.20 -6.00 -5.83
CA ALA A 171 25.56 -7.01 -5.00
C ALA A 171 24.06 -6.74 -4.90
N ALA A 172 23.31 -7.74 -4.46
CA ALA A 172 21.89 -7.61 -4.16
C ALA A 172 21.43 -8.56 -3.05
N LEU A 173 20.30 -8.25 -2.43
CA LEU A 173 19.52 -9.24 -1.67
C LEU A 173 18.30 -9.65 -2.48
N GLN A 174 18.01 -10.95 -2.49
CA GLN A 174 16.83 -11.52 -3.14
C GLN A 174 15.99 -12.29 -2.13
N ASN A 175 14.67 -12.17 -2.26
CA ASN A 175 13.73 -13.14 -1.69
C ASN A 175 12.72 -13.60 -2.73
N ASP A 176 12.12 -14.78 -2.53
CA ASP A 176 11.19 -15.40 -3.47
C ASP A 176 9.74 -15.37 -2.96
N THR A 177 9.44 -14.56 -1.91
CA THR A 177 8.15 -14.56 -1.21
C THR A 177 7.24 -13.40 -1.59
N SER A 178 7.72 -12.48 -2.42
CA SER A 178 7.02 -11.27 -2.82
C SER A 178 5.96 -11.55 -3.90
N ALA A 179 5.16 -10.54 -4.20
CA ALA A 179 4.12 -10.60 -5.22
C ALA A 179 3.90 -9.24 -5.86
N GLN A 180 3.14 -9.24 -6.92
CA GLN A 180 2.58 -8.06 -7.54
C GLN A 180 1.12 -8.28 -7.89
N MET A 181 0.34 -7.20 -7.99
CA MET A 181 -1.07 -7.27 -8.35
C MET A 181 -1.52 -6.00 -9.08
N ASP A 182 -2.77 -5.97 -9.47
CA ASP A 182 -3.52 -4.79 -9.84
C ASP A 182 -4.38 -4.38 -8.64
N ALA A 183 -3.94 -3.37 -7.88
CA ALA A 183 -4.59 -2.96 -6.64
C ALA A 183 -5.97 -2.33 -6.88
N TYR A 184 -6.15 -1.63 -8.00
CA TYR A 184 -7.42 -1.02 -8.39
C TYR A 184 -8.46 -2.10 -8.73
N LYS A 185 -8.10 -3.03 -9.62
CA LYS A 185 -8.93 -4.17 -10.02
C LYS A 185 -9.27 -5.08 -8.83
N GLY A 186 -8.26 -5.38 -8.00
CA GLY A 186 -8.45 -6.21 -6.81
C GLY A 186 -9.44 -5.61 -5.83
N ALA A 187 -9.30 -4.32 -5.51
CA ALA A 187 -10.20 -3.63 -4.60
C ALA A 187 -11.64 -3.58 -5.13
N ILE A 188 -11.84 -3.18 -6.39
CA ILE A 188 -13.16 -3.10 -7.01
C ILE A 188 -13.86 -4.47 -7.03
N ASN A 189 -13.16 -5.51 -7.48
CA ASN A 189 -13.75 -6.83 -7.59
C ASN A 189 -14.05 -7.44 -6.22
N LEU A 190 -13.23 -7.13 -5.20
CA LEU A 190 -13.50 -7.57 -3.83
C LEU A 190 -14.76 -6.90 -3.26
N LEU A 191 -14.94 -5.61 -3.51
CA LEU A 191 -16.13 -4.87 -3.10
C LEU A 191 -17.39 -5.39 -3.81
N LYS A 192 -17.34 -5.64 -5.12
CA LYS A 192 -18.43 -6.24 -5.88
C LYS A 192 -18.81 -7.63 -5.32
N TYR A 193 -17.81 -8.47 -5.07
CA TYR A 193 -18.04 -9.79 -4.49
C TYR A 193 -18.81 -9.71 -3.17
N HIS A 194 -18.45 -8.79 -2.27
CA HIS A 194 -19.16 -8.66 -1.00
C HIS A 194 -20.52 -7.97 -1.12
N GLN A 195 -20.71 -7.09 -2.11
CA GLN A 195 -22.02 -6.54 -2.43
C GLN A 195 -22.99 -7.64 -2.85
N GLU A 196 -22.54 -8.55 -3.70
CA GLU A 196 -23.37 -9.66 -4.21
C GLU A 196 -23.60 -10.74 -3.15
N LYS A 197 -22.58 -11.12 -2.41
CA LYS A 197 -22.61 -12.24 -1.47
C LYS A 197 -23.13 -11.87 -0.07
N HIS A 198 -22.76 -10.68 0.42
CA HIS A 198 -23.02 -10.24 1.80
C HIS A 198 -23.89 -8.98 1.88
N GLN A 199 -24.41 -8.51 0.75
CA GLN A 199 -25.23 -7.29 0.65
C GLN A 199 -24.50 -6.05 1.21
N LEU A 200 -23.15 -5.99 1.07
CA LEU A 200 -22.35 -4.83 1.45
C LEU A 200 -22.90 -3.58 0.80
N GLN A 201 -23.25 -2.57 1.60
CA GLN A 201 -23.72 -1.29 1.10
C GLN A 201 -22.52 -0.37 0.84
N ILE A 202 -22.54 0.28 -0.33
CA ILE A 202 -21.46 1.16 -0.79
C ILE A 202 -22.07 2.49 -1.23
N PHE A 203 -21.62 3.59 -0.63
CA PHE A 203 -22.02 4.94 -0.94
C PHE A 203 -20.81 5.73 -1.44
N THR A 204 -20.83 6.07 -2.73
CA THR A 204 -19.83 6.96 -3.36
C THR A 204 -20.30 8.40 -3.33
N HIS A 205 -19.43 9.36 -3.72
CA HIS A 205 -19.76 10.78 -3.72
C HIS A 205 -20.43 11.24 -2.41
N THR A 206 -19.96 10.65 -1.31
CA THR A 206 -20.47 10.91 0.05
C THR A 206 -19.30 11.23 0.97
N LYS A 207 -19.03 12.50 1.15
CA LYS A 207 -17.94 12.96 2.01
C LYS A 207 -18.42 13.01 3.45
N VAL A 208 -17.71 12.31 4.33
CA VAL A 208 -17.85 12.47 5.78
C VAL A 208 -17.05 13.69 6.20
N GLU A 209 -17.71 14.66 6.83
CA GLU A 209 -17.08 15.90 7.30
C GLU A 209 -16.69 15.82 8.78
N LYS A 210 -17.50 15.14 9.57
CA LYS A 210 -17.33 15.08 11.02
C LYS A 210 -17.67 13.69 11.54
N ILE A 211 -16.96 13.25 12.56
CA ILE A 211 -17.24 12.06 13.36
C ILE A 211 -17.43 12.55 14.80
N ASP A 212 -18.63 12.33 15.35
CA ASP A 212 -18.94 12.55 16.74
C ASP A 212 -19.04 11.18 17.43
N GLU A 213 -18.20 10.96 18.42
CA GLU A 213 -18.11 9.70 19.15
C GLU A 213 -18.63 9.87 20.58
N ASN A 214 -19.42 8.92 21.05
CA ASN A 214 -19.79 8.78 22.45
C ASN A 214 -19.52 7.36 22.96
N LYS A 215 -19.87 7.07 24.21
CA LYS A 215 -19.57 5.76 24.83
C LYS A 215 -20.17 4.55 24.10
N ASN A 216 -21.27 4.74 23.38
CA ASN A 216 -22.05 3.63 22.84
C ASN A 216 -22.06 3.57 21.32
N ASN A 217 -21.94 4.70 20.63
CA ASN A 217 -22.03 4.82 19.18
C ASN A 217 -21.19 5.98 18.64
N CYS A 218 -21.11 6.03 17.33
CA CYS A 218 -20.58 7.13 16.55
C CYS A 218 -21.67 7.67 15.63
N GLU A 219 -21.62 8.97 15.37
CA GLU A 219 -22.44 9.65 14.39
C GLU A 219 -21.55 10.38 13.37
N LEU A 220 -21.72 10.06 12.10
CA LEU A 220 -20.97 10.66 11.00
C LEU A 220 -21.88 11.66 10.29
N LEU A 221 -21.46 12.90 10.20
CA LEU A 221 -22.14 13.93 9.41
C LEU A 221 -21.54 13.98 8.01
N THR A 222 -22.40 13.86 6.99
CA THR A 222 -21.98 13.98 5.59
C THR A 222 -22.12 15.42 5.08
N GLU A 223 -21.43 15.76 4.00
CA GLU A 223 -21.48 17.07 3.35
C GLU A 223 -22.90 17.50 2.90
N HIS A 224 -23.78 16.53 2.67
CA HIS A 224 -25.18 16.79 2.28
C HIS A 224 -26.14 16.82 3.49
N GLY A 225 -25.62 16.81 4.71
CA GLY A 225 -26.41 16.93 5.94
C GLY A 225 -27.07 15.63 6.42
N HIS A 226 -26.77 14.49 5.79
CA HIS A 226 -27.23 13.18 6.26
C HIS A 226 -26.36 12.65 7.37
N THR A 227 -26.95 11.91 8.31
CA THR A 227 -26.27 11.29 9.43
C THR A 227 -26.16 9.78 9.26
N ILE A 228 -24.98 9.22 9.52
CA ILE A 228 -24.75 7.78 9.62
C ILE A 228 -24.50 7.44 11.08
N SER A 229 -25.39 6.64 11.68
CA SER A 229 -25.23 6.14 13.05
C SER A 229 -24.64 4.74 13.04
N CYS A 230 -23.57 4.51 13.80
CA CYS A 230 -22.90 3.21 13.84
C CYS A 230 -22.27 2.90 15.21
N LYS A 231 -21.93 1.63 15.45
CA LYS A 231 -21.22 1.21 16.66
C LYS A 231 -19.73 1.53 16.60
N TYR A 232 -19.13 1.38 15.41
CA TYR A 232 -17.72 1.64 15.14
C TYR A 232 -17.55 2.37 13.81
N VAL A 233 -16.52 3.20 13.73
CA VAL A 233 -16.04 3.82 12.51
C VAL A 233 -14.64 3.32 12.20
N ILE A 234 -14.38 2.96 10.95
CA ILE A 234 -13.03 2.65 10.46
C ILE A 234 -12.62 3.74 9.47
N VAL A 235 -11.57 4.48 9.80
CA VAL A 235 -10.97 5.49 8.93
C VAL A 235 -9.90 4.82 8.08
N ALA A 236 -10.27 4.46 6.84
CA ALA A 236 -9.43 3.83 5.82
C ALA A 236 -9.13 4.78 4.65
N THR A 237 -9.02 6.09 4.93
CA THR A 237 -8.90 7.16 3.94
C THR A 237 -7.47 7.41 3.47
N GLY A 238 -6.55 6.47 3.75
CA GLY A 238 -5.16 6.55 3.35
C GLY A 238 -4.50 7.84 3.85
N PHE A 239 -3.93 8.61 2.93
CA PHE A 239 -3.19 9.83 3.28
C PHE A 239 -4.07 10.99 3.77
N GLU A 240 -5.38 10.89 3.62
CA GLU A 240 -6.34 11.88 4.12
C GLU A 240 -6.83 11.59 5.56
N ALA A 241 -6.39 10.49 6.17
CA ALA A 241 -6.80 10.10 7.52
C ALA A 241 -6.43 11.13 8.60
N GLY A 242 -5.40 11.94 8.34
CA GLY A 242 -4.94 12.99 9.25
C GLY A 242 -6.01 14.02 9.63
N GLN A 243 -7.05 14.23 8.79
CA GLN A 243 -8.14 15.16 9.11
C GLN A 243 -9.02 14.70 10.28
N PHE A 244 -9.02 13.41 10.59
CA PHE A 244 -9.80 12.82 11.69
C PHE A 244 -8.97 12.57 12.94
N LEU A 245 -7.68 12.91 12.93
CA LEU A 245 -6.77 12.72 14.05
C LEU A 245 -6.58 14.01 14.85
N PRO A 246 -6.43 13.92 16.17
CA PRO A 246 -6.22 15.10 17.03
C PRO A 246 -4.84 15.74 16.84
N LYS A 247 -3.87 15.00 16.28
CA LYS A 247 -2.53 15.51 15.95
C LYS A 247 -1.96 14.83 14.71
N LYS A 248 -1.00 15.49 14.07
CA LYS A 248 -0.26 14.94 12.93
C LYS A 248 0.63 13.77 13.39
N VAL A 249 0.53 12.62 12.70
CA VAL A 249 1.32 11.40 12.95
C VAL A 249 2.11 10.93 11.73
N MET A 250 1.90 11.56 10.58
CA MET A 250 2.57 11.20 9.33
C MET A 250 2.96 12.45 8.55
N ASN A 251 4.04 12.36 7.80
CA ASN A 251 4.45 13.35 6.80
C ASN A 251 3.99 12.87 5.43
N LEU A 252 3.64 13.80 4.55
CA LEU A 252 3.22 13.51 3.19
C LEU A 252 4.32 13.94 2.22
N LEU A 253 4.64 13.05 1.29
CA LEU A 253 5.66 13.20 0.27
C LEU A 253 5.03 13.05 -1.12
N SER A 254 5.74 13.53 -2.13
CA SER A 254 5.37 13.35 -3.54
C SER A 254 6.24 12.28 -4.18
N THR A 255 5.66 11.42 -5.01
CA THR A 255 6.34 10.36 -5.74
C THR A 255 5.91 10.33 -7.21
N TYR A 256 6.70 9.69 -8.07
CA TYR A 256 6.51 9.69 -9.51
C TYR A 256 6.61 8.28 -10.07
N ALA A 257 5.82 7.99 -11.09
CA ALA A 257 5.87 6.71 -11.78
C ALA A 257 5.61 6.87 -13.28
N ILE A 258 6.24 6.00 -14.06
CA ILE A 258 6.09 5.88 -15.51
C ILE A 258 5.75 4.45 -15.88
N CYS A 259 4.98 4.29 -16.95
CA CYS A 259 4.65 3.00 -17.53
C CYS A 259 4.99 3.01 -19.02
N SER A 260 5.70 1.98 -19.46
CA SER A 260 6.08 1.84 -20.88
C SER A 260 4.90 1.39 -21.75
N ALA A 261 5.03 1.56 -23.06
CA ALA A 261 4.30 0.73 -24.02
C ALA A 261 4.61 -0.77 -23.75
N PRO A 262 3.73 -1.71 -24.19
CA PRO A 262 4.03 -3.14 -24.11
C PRO A 262 5.32 -3.46 -24.90
N ILE A 263 6.19 -4.28 -24.31
CA ILE A 263 7.42 -4.75 -24.94
C ILE A 263 7.35 -6.23 -25.30
N ASP A 264 8.27 -6.70 -26.17
CA ASP A 264 8.36 -8.14 -26.41
C ASP A 264 8.65 -8.88 -25.10
N LYS A 265 7.90 -9.96 -24.85
CA LYS A 265 8.05 -10.80 -23.65
C LYS A 265 9.50 -11.29 -23.45
N LYS A 266 10.26 -11.47 -24.53
CA LYS A 266 11.66 -11.91 -24.50
C LYS A 266 12.62 -10.84 -23.99
N MET A 267 12.21 -9.56 -24.05
CA MET A 267 12.97 -8.44 -23.54
C MET A 267 12.72 -8.14 -22.06
N VAL A 268 11.67 -8.75 -21.47
CA VAL A 268 11.39 -8.59 -20.03
C VAL A 268 12.49 -9.29 -19.24
N TRP A 269 12.98 -8.63 -18.19
CA TRP A 269 14.05 -9.19 -17.34
C TRP A 269 13.64 -10.52 -16.66
N PRO A 270 14.62 -11.35 -16.28
CA PRO A 270 14.38 -12.68 -15.72
C PRO A 270 13.46 -12.64 -14.49
N ASN A 271 12.63 -13.70 -14.37
CA ASN A 271 11.72 -13.92 -13.25
C ASN A 271 10.67 -12.81 -13.02
N ARG A 272 10.65 -11.74 -13.83
CA ARG A 272 9.79 -10.56 -13.63
C ARG A 272 9.90 -9.99 -12.21
N SER A 273 11.10 -10.06 -11.64
CA SER A 273 11.38 -9.67 -10.26
C SER A 273 10.96 -8.23 -10.00
N LEU A 274 10.45 -7.96 -8.80
CA LEU A 274 10.41 -6.60 -8.28
C LEU A 274 11.84 -6.16 -8.01
N ILE A 275 12.25 -5.01 -8.53
CA ILE A 275 13.60 -4.52 -8.36
C ILE A 275 13.54 -3.14 -7.73
N TRP A 276 14.34 -2.91 -6.72
CA TRP A 276 14.52 -1.62 -6.08
C TRP A 276 15.95 -1.46 -5.59
N GLU A 277 16.36 -0.26 -5.22
CA GLU A 277 17.76 0.04 -4.93
C GLU A 277 17.97 0.79 -3.62
N THR A 278 19.20 0.75 -3.11
CA THR A 278 19.59 1.43 -1.85
C THR A 278 19.92 2.91 -2.03
N ALA A 279 19.77 3.50 -3.21
CA ALA A 279 19.98 4.93 -3.43
C ALA A 279 18.86 5.78 -2.82
N GLU A 280 19.16 7.04 -2.53
CA GLU A 280 18.16 8.04 -2.18
C GLU A 280 18.31 9.28 -3.07
N PRO A 281 17.24 9.67 -3.78
CA PRO A 281 15.96 8.97 -3.91
C PRO A 281 16.10 7.65 -4.69
N TYR A 282 15.44 6.61 -4.20
CA TYR A 282 15.53 5.27 -4.77
C TYR A 282 14.72 5.11 -6.06
N LEU A 283 15.04 4.05 -6.79
CA LEU A 283 14.30 3.56 -7.93
C LEU A 283 13.64 2.23 -7.54
N TYR A 284 12.42 2.02 -8.01
CA TYR A 284 11.79 0.71 -7.96
C TYR A 284 11.11 0.41 -9.30
N MET A 285 11.01 -0.89 -9.64
CA MET A 285 10.42 -1.29 -10.90
C MET A 285 9.74 -2.66 -10.83
N ARG A 286 8.76 -2.85 -11.70
CA ARG A 286 8.06 -4.11 -11.90
C ARG A 286 7.58 -4.25 -13.35
N THR A 287 7.06 -5.43 -13.66
CA THR A 287 6.39 -5.70 -14.94
C THR A 287 4.89 -5.90 -14.74
N THR A 288 4.12 -5.77 -15.79
CA THR A 288 2.68 -6.09 -15.81
C THR A 288 2.41 -7.38 -16.58
N LYS A 289 1.21 -7.93 -16.46
CA LYS A 289 0.78 -9.16 -17.17
C LYS A 289 0.85 -9.01 -18.69
N ASP A 290 0.62 -7.80 -19.21
CA ASP A 290 0.69 -7.43 -20.62
C ASP A 290 2.07 -6.93 -21.08
N ASN A 291 3.13 -7.26 -20.31
CA ASN A 291 4.54 -6.97 -20.60
C ASN A 291 4.87 -5.46 -20.68
N ARG A 292 4.20 -4.63 -19.92
CA ARG A 292 4.63 -3.25 -19.70
C ARG A 292 5.61 -3.20 -18.53
N LEU A 293 6.45 -2.18 -18.52
CA LEU A 293 7.38 -1.89 -17.45
C LEU A 293 6.84 -0.71 -16.65
N ILE A 294 6.72 -0.84 -15.34
CA ILE A 294 6.40 0.26 -14.44
C ILE A 294 7.66 0.58 -13.65
N VAL A 295 8.06 1.86 -13.65
CA VAL A 295 9.22 2.39 -12.93
C VAL A 295 8.77 3.57 -12.11
N GLY A 296 9.17 3.61 -10.84
CA GLY A 296 8.82 4.70 -9.94
C GLY A 296 9.95 5.07 -8.98
N GLY A 297 9.70 6.11 -8.18
CA GLY A 297 10.65 6.69 -7.25
C GLY A 297 10.82 8.19 -7.43
N GLU A 298 12.05 8.70 -7.20
CA GLU A 298 12.36 10.12 -7.30
C GLU A 298 11.54 10.97 -6.33
N ASP A 299 11.34 10.45 -5.13
CA ASP A 299 10.51 11.05 -4.10
C ASP A 299 11.00 12.45 -3.69
N GLU A 300 10.05 13.31 -3.30
CA GLU A 300 10.28 14.69 -2.90
C GLU A 300 9.58 14.97 -1.56
N ASP A 301 10.30 15.62 -0.64
CA ASP A 301 9.80 15.94 0.70
C ASP A 301 8.89 17.17 0.69
N PHE A 302 7.80 17.09 -0.05
CA PHE A 302 6.73 18.11 -0.02
C PHE A 302 5.40 17.52 -0.50
N GLN A 303 4.29 18.22 -0.18
CA GLN A 303 2.90 17.84 -0.50
C GLN A 303 2.21 18.84 -1.44
N ASN A 304 2.91 19.79 -2.07
CA ASN A 304 2.25 20.78 -2.94
C ASN A 304 1.88 20.14 -4.29
N PRO A 305 0.58 20.00 -4.66
CA PRO A 305 0.17 19.36 -5.92
C PRO A 305 0.69 20.08 -7.15
N ASP A 306 0.66 21.41 -7.19
CA ASP A 306 1.10 22.19 -8.36
C ASP A 306 2.60 21.98 -8.60
N LYS A 307 3.41 22.09 -7.55
CA LYS A 307 4.86 21.81 -7.63
C LYS A 307 5.14 20.37 -8.03
N ARG A 308 4.37 19.42 -7.51
CA ARG A 308 4.50 17.99 -7.86
C ARG A 308 4.24 17.79 -9.35
N ASP A 309 3.19 18.38 -9.88
CA ASP A 309 2.76 18.22 -11.27
C ASP A 309 3.74 18.92 -12.24
N ASP A 310 4.27 20.08 -11.86
CA ASP A 310 5.31 20.78 -12.63
C ASP A 310 6.59 19.94 -12.80
N LEU A 311 6.96 19.16 -11.81
CA LEU A 311 8.14 18.31 -11.85
C LEU A 311 7.96 17.04 -12.69
N LEU A 312 6.75 16.61 -12.98
CA LEU A 312 6.46 15.33 -13.64
C LEU A 312 7.29 15.12 -14.91
N ARG A 313 7.37 16.13 -15.79
CA ARG A 313 8.14 16.03 -17.04
C ARG A 313 9.65 15.78 -16.81
N THR A 314 10.22 16.39 -15.79
CA THR A 314 11.63 16.21 -15.43
C THR A 314 11.87 14.85 -14.83
N LYS A 315 10.95 14.39 -13.96
CA LYS A 315 11.01 13.09 -13.29
C LYS A 315 10.87 11.93 -14.27
N ILE A 316 10.03 12.05 -15.31
CA ILE A 316 9.95 11.07 -16.41
C ILE A 316 11.34 10.81 -17.00
N LYS A 317 12.04 11.85 -17.44
CA LYS A 317 13.38 11.73 -18.04
C LYS A 317 14.41 11.12 -17.07
N THR A 318 14.29 11.43 -15.79
CA THR A 318 15.19 10.88 -14.75
C THR A 318 14.95 9.40 -14.55
N LEU A 319 13.68 8.97 -14.45
CA LEU A 319 13.30 7.57 -14.30
C LEU A 319 13.70 6.75 -15.52
N GLU A 320 13.45 7.24 -16.75
CA GLU A 320 13.90 6.61 -18.00
C GLU A 320 15.42 6.41 -18.00
N ARG A 321 16.19 7.46 -17.65
CA ARG A 321 17.65 7.38 -17.59
C ARG A 321 18.14 6.40 -16.53
N LYS A 322 17.52 6.35 -15.36
CA LYS A 322 17.88 5.39 -14.30
C LYS A 322 17.58 3.96 -14.76
N PHE A 323 16.43 3.73 -15.38
CA PHE A 323 16.08 2.42 -15.95
C PHE A 323 17.09 1.97 -17.00
N SER A 324 17.42 2.83 -17.99
CA SER A 324 18.37 2.50 -19.07
C SER A 324 19.79 2.21 -18.60
N ARG A 325 20.16 2.64 -17.38
CA ARG A 325 21.45 2.24 -16.77
C ARG A 325 21.46 0.80 -16.28
N LEU A 326 20.32 0.29 -15.84
CA LEU A 326 20.19 -1.09 -15.37
C LEU A 326 19.97 -2.07 -16.52
N TYR A 327 19.18 -1.65 -17.51
CA TYR A 327 18.84 -2.46 -18.69
C TYR A 327 19.03 -1.68 -19.98
N PRO A 328 20.29 -1.44 -20.41
CA PRO A 328 20.59 -0.63 -21.59
C PRO A 328 20.09 -1.24 -22.91
N GLU A 329 19.82 -2.54 -22.92
CA GLU A 329 19.29 -3.28 -24.08
C GLU A 329 17.75 -3.16 -24.21
N ILE A 330 17.06 -2.63 -23.19
CA ILE A 330 15.60 -2.48 -23.21
C ILE A 330 15.25 -1.03 -23.47
N GLU A 331 14.63 -0.77 -24.62
CA GLU A 331 14.09 0.56 -24.93
C GLU A 331 12.84 0.83 -24.08
N PHE A 332 12.87 1.89 -23.27
CA PHE A 332 11.75 2.31 -22.46
C PHE A 332 10.99 3.46 -23.13
N ASN A 333 9.88 3.13 -23.76
CA ASN A 333 9.00 4.12 -24.39
C ASN A 333 7.86 4.46 -23.43
N THR A 334 7.96 5.57 -22.71
CA THR A 334 6.93 6.01 -21.76
C THR A 334 5.62 6.31 -22.49
N GLU A 335 4.57 5.55 -22.16
CA GLU A 335 3.22 5.77 -22.69
C GLU A 335 2.33 6.47 -21.64
N MET A 336 2.51 6.17 -20.38
CA MET A 336 1.76 6.78 -19.28
C MET A 336 2.71 7.23 -18.17
N ALA A 337 2.38 8.36 -17.56
CA ALA A 337 3.10 8.88 -16.40
C ALA A 337 2.13 9.51 -15.41
N TRP A 338 2.40 9.33 -14.14
CA TRP A 338 1.63 9.94 -13.07
C TRP A 338 2.52 10.29 -11.89
N CYS A 339 2.00 11.12 -11.03
CA CYS A 339 2.57 11.40 -9.73
C CYS A 339 1.52 11.18 -8.65
N GLY A 340 1.97 10.92 -7.45
CA GLY A 340 1.10 10.61 -6.33
C GLY A 340 1.65 11.15 -5.02
N THR A 341 0.79 11.13 -4.01
CA THR A 341 1.15 11.40 -2.62
C THR A 341 1.33 10.08 -1.90
N PHE A 342 2.35 9.96 -1.05
CA PHE A 342 2.47 8.88 -0.08
C PHE A 342 2.85 9.44 1.30
N SER A 343 2.95 8.61 2.32
CA SER A 343 3.23 9.07 3.67
C SER A 343 4.39 8.32 4.30
N SER A 344 5.08 8.99 5.19
CA SER A 344 6.01 8.37 6.14
C SER A 344 5.60 8.70 7.57
N THR A 345 5.94 7.81 8.50
CA THR A 345 5.83 8.03 9.94
C THR A 345 7.22 8.19 10.54
N ASN A 346 7.32 8.68 11.76
CA ASN A 346 8.62 8.95 12.37
C ASN A 346 9.48 7.69 12.58
N ASP A 347 8.86 6.53 12.75
CA ASP A 347 9.52 5.25 12.95
C ASP A 347 9.40 4.28 11.76
N GLY A 348 8.79 4.73 10.65
CA GLY A 348 8.60 3.93 9.45
C GLY A 348 7.50 2.87 9.54
N LEU A 349 6.79 2.76 10.68
CA LEU A 349 5.71 1.80 10.87
C LEU A 349 4.32 2.46 10.80
N PRO A 350 3.29 1.75 10.29
CA PRO A 350 1.93 2.27 10.22
C PRO A 350 1.29 2.37 11.61
N TYR A 351 0.12 3.04 11.66
CA TYR A 351 -0.75 3.05 12.83
C TYR A 351 -2.05 2.32 12.53
N MET A 352 -2.46 1.41 13.45
CA MET A 352 -3.68 0.61 13.36
C MET A 352 -4.39 0.58 14.70
N GLY A 353 -5.72 0.71 14.69
CA GLY A 353 -6.54 0.65 15.91
C GLY A 353 -7.06 2.00 16.39
N PRO A 354 -7.54 2.08 17.65
CA PRO A 354 -8.09 3.29 18.23
C PRO A 354 -6.98 4.30 18.57
N TRP A 355 -7.31 5.61 18.49
CA TRP A 355 -6.40 6.66 18.95
C TRP A 355 -6.12 6.55 20.44
N LYS A 356 -7.17 6.32 21.22
CA LYS A 356 -7.09 5.99 22.67
C LYS A 356 -7.79 4.67 22.91
N LYS A 357 -7.32 3.93 23.88
CA LYS A 357 -7.95 2.68 24.27
C LYS A 357 -9.42 2.89 24.65
N GLY A 358 -10.28 2.19 23.95
CA GLY A 358 -11.74 2.27 24.14
C GLY A 358 -12.46 3.17 23.16
N ASP A 359 -11.74 3.95 22.32
CA ASP A 359 -12.35 4.71 21.23
C ASP A 359 -13.00 3.74 20.22
N ARG A 360 -14.10 4.19 19.64
CA ARG A 360 -14.86 3.44 18.62
C ARG A 360 -14.49 3.87 17.20
N THR A 361 -13.77 4.96 17.07
CA THR A 361 -13.13 5.38 15.83
C THR A 361 -11.76 4.71 15.73
N LEU A 362 -11.65 3.82 14.76
CA LEU A 362 -10.46 3.00 14.49
C LEU A 362 -9.77 3.51 13.23
N PHE A 363 -8.46 3.46 13.21
CA PHE A 363 -7.64 4.01 12.14
C PHE A 363 -6.80 2.93 11.47
N ALA A 364 -6.52 3.14 10.19
CA ALA A 364 -5.60 2.35 9.38
C ALA A 364 -4.85 3.32 8.45
N LEU A 365 -3.60 3.68 8.78
CA LEU A 365 -2.88 4.78 8.12
C LEU A 365 -1.35 4.70 8.27
N GLY A 366 -0.63 5.54 7.51
CA GLY A 366 0.80 5.74 7.67
C GLY A 366 1.67 4.63 7.09
N TYR A 367 1.27 4.05 5.98
CA TYR A 367 1.80 2.79 5.46
C TYR A 367 3.15 2.86 4.74
N GLY A 368 3.70 4.04 4.45
CA GLY A 368 4.89 4.14 3.61
C GLY A 368 4.67 3.51 2.24
N GLY A 369 5.69 2.88 1.70
CA GLY A 369 5.64 2.13 0.45
C GLY A 369 4.89 0.79 0.53
N ASN A 370 4.66 0.25 1.74
CA ASN A 370 4.04 -1.05 1.97
C ASN A 370 2.51 -1.01 2.10
N GLY A 371 1.84 -0.11 1.39
CA GLY A 371 0.42 0.19 1.57
C GLY A 371 -0.52 -1.00 1.50
N ILE A 372 -0.26 -2.00 0.65
CA ILE A 372 -1.15 -3.14 0.46
C ILE A 372 -0.93 -4.20 1.55
N THR A 373 0.32 -4.54 1.86
CA THR A 373 0.65 -5.51 2.91
C THR A 373 0.17 -5.04 4.27
N PHE A 374 0.45 -3.79 4.63
CA PHE A 374 -0.05 -3.21 5.87
C PHE A 374 -1.58 -3.03 5.89
N SER A 375 -2.23 -2.82 4.74
CA SER A 375 -3.70 -2.81 4.69
C SER A 375 -4.31 -4.16 5.07
N MET A 376 -3.67 -5.27 4.69
CA MET A 376 -4.13 -6.61 5.09
C MET A 376 -3.96 -6.82 6.59
N VAL A 377 -2.81 -6.47 7.15
CA VAL A 377 -2.57 -6.54 8.59
C VAL A 377 -3.60 -5.69 9.35
N ALA A 378 -3.85 -4.45 8.89
CA ALA A 378 -4.83 -3.56 9.50
C ALA A 378 -6.25 -4.14 9.44
N ALA A 379 -6.67 -4.72 8.32
CA ALA A 379 -7.98 -5.32 8.16
C ALA A 379 -8.24 -6.41 9.22
N GLN A 380 -7.27 -7.28 9.44
CA GLN A 380 -7.34 -8.34 10.44
C GLN A 380 -7.36 -7.78 11.87
N VAL A 381 -6.47 -6.83 12.18
CA VAL A 381 -6.39 -6.19 13.52
C VAL A 381 -7.71 -5.49 13.85
N LEU A 382 -8.25 -4.70 12.91
CA LEU A 382 -9.48 -3.95 13.12
C LEU A 382 -10.70 -4.87 13.27
N LYS A 383 -10.78 -5.94 12.49
CA LYS A 383 -11.80 -6.99 12.69
C LYS A 383 -11.72 -7.57 14.11
N ASN A 384 -10.53 -7.94 14.58
CA ASN A 384 -10.37 -8.54 15.90
C ASN A 384 -10.79 -7.57 17.03
N ILE A 385 -10.50 -6.26 16.89
CA ILE A 385 -10.99 -5.24 17.83
C ILE A 385 -12.52 -5.21 17.86
N ILE A 386 -13.18 -5.17 16.69
CA ILE A 386 -14.64 -5.12 16.59
C ILE A 386 -15.31 -6.36 17.19
N LEU A 387 -14.67 -7.52 17.02
CA LEU A 387 -15.12 -8.79 17.62
C LEU A 387 -14.73 -8.94 19.12
N ASN A 388 -14.14 -7.91 19.72
CA ASN A 388 -13.61 -7.95 21.10
C ASN A 388 -12.57 -9.06 21.34
N GLN A 389 -11.81 -9.41 20.30
CA GLN A 389 -10.70 -10.36 20.38
C GLN A 389 -9.39 -9.62 20.67
N LYS A 390 -8.52 -10.23 21.48
CA LYS A 390 -7.18 -9.68 21.71
C LYS A 390 -6.32 -9.89 20.49
N ASP A 391 -5.57 -8.87 20.13
CA ASP A 391 -4.61 -8.92 19.03
C ASP A 391 -3.28 -8.31 19.49
N SER A 392 -2.22 -9.13 19.55
CA SER A 392 -0.90 -8.69 20.00
C SER A 392 -0.22 -7.72 19.03
N ARG A 393 -0.68 -7.66 17.77
CA ARG A 393 -0.16 -6.73 16.76
C ARG A 393 -0.41 -5.27 17.11
N LEU A 394 -1.35 -4.98 18.04
CA LEU A 394 -1.51 -3.64 18.60
C LEU A 394 -0.29 -3.16 19.38
N GLU A 395 0.53 -4.06 19.94
CA GLU A 395 1.81 -3.71 20.56
C GLU A 395 2.81 -3.18 19.51
N THR A 396 2.71 -3.66 18.28
CA THR A 396 3.58 -3.27 17.15
C THR A 396 3.04 -2.06 16.39
N PHE A 397 1.73 -1.96 16.19
CA PHE A 397 1.14 -0.99 15.29
C PHE A 397 0.17 0.00 15.95
N GLY A 398 -0.09 -0.11 17.26
CA GLY A 398 -0.93 0.82 18.01
C GLY A 398 -0.32 2.22 18.13
N PHE A 399 -1.15 3.20 18.47
CA PHE A 399 -0.72 4.60 18.64
C PHE A 399 0.13 4.83 19.90
N ASP A 400 0.13 3.90 20.83
CA ASP A 400 0.88 3.89 22.09
C ASP A 400 2.11 2.96 22.06
N ARG A 401 2.50 2.46 20.87
CA ARG A 401 3.67 1.61 20.72
C ARG A 401 4.94 2.30 21.22
N PRO A 402 5.84 1.58 21.90
CA PRO A 402 7.09 2.14 22.37
C PRO A 402 8.06 2.43 21.23
N THR A 403 8.71 3.59 21.29
CA THR A 403 9.90 3.96 20.49
C THR A 403 11.11 4.06 21.41
N LYS A 404 12.31 3.90 20.85
CA LYS A 404 13.57 4.06 21.62
C LYS A 404 13.98 5.51 21.75
#